data_e5cd1f1bcfa97400b366f9a1b6f1fe0c
#
_entry.id   e5cd1f1bcfa97400b366f9a1b6f1fe0c
#
_cell.length_a   1.000
_cell.length_b   1.000
_cell.length_c   1.000
_cell.angle_alpha   90.00
_cell.angle_beta   90.00
_cell.angle_gamma   90.00
#
_symmetry.space_group_name_H-M   'P 1'
#
loop_
_entity.id
_entity.type
_entity.pdbx_description
1 polymer ?
#
loop_
_entity_poly.entity_id
_entity_poly.type
_entity_poly.pdbx_seq_one_letter_code
_entity_poly.pdbx_strand_id
1 'polypeptide(L)'
;MIEFLLPSILAGIGIAIIAGPLGSFVVWRKMAYFGDTLAHASLMGLALGFLLNVNLYLALLVCCLALAVLLVTLQRQQLVATDTLLGILAHSALSIGLVSVSFLENVRVDLMSYLFGDLLAVSPQDLMFIYAGVVAVSACLYVFWRPLLSSTVSEELAAVEGVNTDLVRLVLMLMVGVVIAVGMKFVGALIMTSLLIIPAATARKVSSSPEQMALFASIIGSVAVLMGLSLSWHFDTPAGPSVVISATSLFMLSQLIKSKA
;
A
#
# COMPACT_ATOMS: atom_id res chain seq x y z
N MET A 1 7.91 -3.91 28.03
CA MET A 1 8.35 -4.24 26.67
C MET A 1 7.17 -4.54 25.75
N ILE A 2 6.37 -5.57 26.02
CA ILE A 2 5.23 -5.95 25.16
C ILE A 2 4.18 -4.84 25.08
N GLU A 3 3.86 -4.17 26.19
CA GLU A 3 2.89 -3.07 26.22
C GLU A 3 3.28 -1.88 25.33
N PHE A 4 4.57 -1.59 25.21
CA PHE A 4 5.08 -0.52 24.35
C PHE A 4 5.02 -0.88 22.86
N LEU A 5 5.36 -2.13 22.52
CA LEU A 5 5.35 -2.61 21.13
C LEU A 5 3.96 -3.05 20.63
N LEU A 6 3.01 -3.28 21.54
CA LEU A 6 1.70 -3.80 21.20
C LEU A 6 0.93 -2.94 20.19
N PRO A 7 0.86 -1.59 20.35
CA PRO A 7 0.20 -0.76 19.34
C PRO A 7 0.86 -0.86 17.96
N SER A 8 2.18 -0.88 17.91
CA SER A 8 2.97 -1.02 16.68
C SER A 8 2.72 -2.35 15.98
N ILE A 9 2.72 -3.43 16.76
CA ILE A 9 2.42 -4.79 16.26
C ILE A 9 1.00 -4.84 15.70
N LEU A 10 0.03 -4.34 16.44
CA LEU A 10 -1.38 -4.32 16.00
C LEU A 10 -1.56 -3.50 14.73
N ALA A 11 -0.95 -2.31 14.65
CA ALA A 11 -0.98 -1.47 13.47
C ALA A 11 -0.39 -2.19 12.24
N GLY A 12 0.82 -2.73 12.38
CA GLY A 12 1.51 -3.42 11.30
C GLY A 12 0.77 -4.68 10.82
N ILE A 13 0.25 -5.50 11.75
CA ILE A 13 -0.55 -6.68 11.42
C ILE A 13 -1.87 -6.27 10.75
N GLY A 14 -2.57 -5.26 11.27
CA GLY A 14 -3.80 -4.77 10.66
C GLY A 14 -3.61 -4.37 9.20
N ILE A 15 -2.54 -3.63 8.93
CA ILE A 15 -2.17 -3.24 7.57
C ILE A 15 -1.77 -4.46 6.72
N ALA A 16 -0.96 -5.38 7.26
CA ALA A 16 -0.52 -6.57 6.53
C ALA A 16 -1.69 -7.48 6.12
N ILE A 17 -2.73 -7.60 6.96
CA ILE A 17 -3.93 -8.38 6.68
C ILE A 17 -4.63 -7.88 5.40
N ILE A 18 -4.75 -6.58 5.22
CA ILE A 18 -5.43 -6.02 4.04
C ILE A 18 -4.49 -5.80 2.85
N ALA A 19 -3.22 -5.51 3.11
CA ALA A 19 -2.21 -5.35 2.08
C ALA A 19 -1.96 -6.66 1.32
N GLY A 20 -2.06 -7.83 1.98
CA GLY A 20 -1.88 -9.14 1.35
C GLY A 20 -2.83 -9.40 0.18
N PRO A 21 -4.16 -9.39 0.39
CA PRO A 21 -5.13 -9.59 -0.68
C PRO A 21 -5.05 -8.52 -1.78
N LEU A 22 -4.94 -7.23 -1.41
CA LEU A 22 -4.79 -6.15 -2.39
C LEU A 22 -3.50 -6.28 -3.19
N GLY A 23 -2.40 -6.59 -2.53
CA GLY A 23 -1.11 -6.84 -3.15
C GLY A 23 -1.15 -8.01 -4.12
N SER A 24 -1.94 -9.04 -3.83
CA SER A 24 -2.14 -10.15 -4.76
C SER A 24 -2.75 -9.67 -6.09
N PHE A 25 -3.76 -8.80 -6.06
CA PHE A 25 -4.33 -8.20 -7.28
C PHE A 25 -3.33 -7.26 -7.97
N VAL A 26 -2.57 -6.47 -7.23
CA VAL A 26 -1.54 -5.58 -7.76
C VAL A 26 -0.45 -6.37 -8.49
N VAL A 27 0.01 -7.47 -7.89
CA VAL A 27 1.04 -8.36 -8.50
C VAL A 27 0.51 -9.08 -9.73
N TRP A 28 -0.73 -9.60 -9.71
CA TRP A 28 -1.33 -10.26 -10.88
C TRP A 28 -1.53 -9.32 -12.05
N ARG A 29 -1.95 -8.08 -11.77
CA ARG A 29 -2.14 -7.05 -12.80
C ARG A 29 -0.84 -6.38 -13.25
N LYS A 30 0.32 -6.83 -12.75
CA LYS A 30 1.64 -6.28 -13.06
C LYS A 30 1.76 -4.77 -12.79
N MET A 31 1.12 -4.30 -11.73
CA MET A 31 1.06 -2.88 -11.35
C MET A 31 1.87 -2.60 -10.08
N ALA A 32 3.05 -3.20 -9.94
CA ALA A 32 3.87 -3.07 -8.73
C ALA A 32 4.21 -1.60 -8.39
N TYR A 33 4.50 -0.77 -9.40
CA TYR A 33 4.78 0.66 -9.21
C TYR A 33 3.58 1.49 -8.72
N PHE A 34 2.36 0.92 -8.72
CA PHE A 34 1.17 1.66 -8.30
C PHE A 34 1.23 2.07 -6.83
N GLY A 35 1.72 1.19 -5.96
CA GLY A 35 1.94 1.50 -4.54
C GLY A 35 2.88 2.68 -4.35
N ASP A 36 4.01 2.67 -5.07
CA ASP A 36 5.02 3.73 -5.01
C ASP A 36 4.50 5.07 -5.55
N THR A 37 3.74 5.02 -6.64
CA THR A 37 3.07 6.21 -7.21
C THR A 37 2.12 6.86 -6.20
N LEU A 38 1.33 6.06 -5.48
CA LEU A 38 0.43 6.56 -4.45
C LEU A 38 1.18 7.04 -3.20
N ALA A 39 2.30 6.41 -2.85
CA ALA A 39 3.16 6.90 -1.78
C ALA A 39 3.71 8.31 -2.09
N HIS A 40 4.12 8.56 -3.31
CA HIS A 40 4.52 9.91 -3.74
C HIS A 40 3.33 10.91 -3.78
N ALA A 41 2.14 10.44 -4.19
CA ALA A 41 0.92 11.26 -4.11
C ALA A 41 0.57 11.65 -2.68
N SER A 42 0.79 10.76 -1.73
CA SER A 42 0.54 11.05 -0.31
C SER A 42 1.53 12.06 0.26
N LEU A 43 2.81 12.03 -0.16
CA LEU A 43 3.78 13.09 0.18
C LEU A 43 3.36 14.45 -0.40
N MET A 44 2.87 14.48 -1.64
CA MET A 44 2.28 15.68 -2.23
C MET A 44 1.07 16.15 -1.41
N GLY A 45 0.19 15.22 -1.01
CA GLY A 45 -0.98 15.52 -0.17
C GLY A 45 -0.59 16.11 1.18
N LEU A 46 0.46 15.59 1.81
CA LEU A 46 1.01 16.14 3.04
C LEU A 46 1.52 17.58 2.85
N ALA A 47 2.32 17.81 1.81
CA ALA A 47 2.87 19.13 1.49
C ALA A 47 1.76 20.16 1.24
N LEU A 48 0.75 19.79 0.45
CA LEU A 48 -0.42 20.64 0.19
C LEU A 48 -1.27 20.84 1.45
N GLY A 49 -1.39 19.82 2.30
CA GLY A 49 -2.09 19.91 3.58
C GLY A 49 -1.47 20.96 4.51
N PHE A 50 -0.15 20.99 4.61
CA PHE A 50 0.56 22.04 5.35
C PHE A 50 0.41 23.42 4.69
N LEU A 51 0.55 23.51 3.37
CA LEU A 51 0.46 24.78 2.64
C LEU A 51 -0.93 25.41 2.78
N LEU A 52 -1.98 24.61 2.72
CA LEU A 52 -3.37 25.06 2.77
C LEU A 52 -3.96 25.11 4.19
N ASN A 53 -3.19 24.71 5.22
CA ASN A 53 -3.62 24.61 6.61
C ASN A 53 -4.90 23.76 6.79
N VAL A 54 -5.01 22.63 6.06
CA VAL A 54 -6.12 21.69 6.17
C VAL A 54 -5.70 20.44 6.96
N ASN A 55 -6.68 19.63 7.35
CA ASN A 55 -6.43 18.38 8.05
C ASN A 55 -5.56 17.46 7.18
N LEU A 56 -4.41 17.03 7.72
CA LEU A 56 -3.40 16.25 6.99
C LEU A 56 -3.93 14.90 6.51
N TYR A 57 -4.75 14.21 7.30
CA TYR A 57 -5.36 12.94 6.89
C TYR A 57 -6.29 13.11 5.68
N LEU A 58 -7.07 14.20 5.71
CA LEU A 58 -7.97 14.52 4.60
C LEU A 58 -7.16 14.85 3.35
N ALA A 59 -6.10 15.65 3.47
CA ALA A 59 -5.24 16.01 2.36
C ALA A 59 -4.55 14.79 1.73
N LEU A 60 -4.00 13.90 2.56
CA LEU A 60 -3.42 12.62 2.13
C LEU A 60 -4.44 11.77 1.36
N LEU A 61 -5.62 11.57 1.95
CA LEU A 61 -6.67 10.75 1.37
C LEU A 61 -7.15 11.32 0.03
N VAL A 62 -7.43 12.62 -0.01
CA VAL A 62 -7.91 13.30 -1.23
C VAL A 62 -6.86 13.20 -2.34
N CYS A 63 -5.58 13.44 -2.05
CA CYS A 63 -4.51 13.35 -3.06
C CYS A 63 -4.34 11.92 -3.58
N CYS A 64 -4.35 10.90 -2.71
CA CYS A 64 -4.26 9.50 -3.12
C CYS A 64 -5.45 9.10 -4.00
N LEU A 65 -6.67 9.46 -3.60
CA LEU A 65 -7.87 9.13 -4.36
C LEU A 65 -7.95 9.90 -5.69
N ALA A 66 -7.59 11.18 -5.69
CA ALA A 66 -7.55 11.99 -6.90
C ALA A 66 -6.55 11.43 -7.92
N LEU A 67 -5.35 11.02 -7.45
CA LEU A 67 -4.36 10.42 -8.33
C LEU A 67 -4.79 9.04 -8.84
N ALA A 68 -5.46 8.22 -8.01
CA ALA A 68 -6.05 6.96 -8.44
C ALA A 68 -7.09 7.16 -9.56
N VAL A 69 -8.00 8.13 -9.40
CA VAL A 69 -8.99 8.50 -10.43
C VAL A 69 -8.31 9.02 -11.69
N LEU A 70 -7.30 9.89 -11.55
CA LEU A 70 -6.54 10.43 -12.68
C LEU A 70 -5.85 9.29 -13.46
N LEU A 71 -5.23 8.35 -12.76
CA LEU A 71 -4.59 7.19 -13.39
C LEU A 71 -5.60 6.37 -14.22
N VAL A 72 -6.76 6.04 -13.65
CA VAL A 72 -7.82 5.29 -14.36
C VAL A 72 -8.27 6.04 -15.62
N THR A 73 -8.46 7.35 -15.52
CA THR A 73 -8.90 8.17 -16.68
C THR A 73 -7.84 8.23 -17.78
N LEU A 74 -6.55 8.31 -17.41
CA LEU A 74 -5.46 8.30 -18.37
C LEU A 74 -5.26 6.92 -19.01
N GLN A 75 -5.39 5.85 -18.24
CA GLN A 75 -5.30 4.47 -18.76
C GLN A 75 -6.36 4.17 -19.82
N ARG A 76 -7.56 4.74 -19.70
CA ARG A 76 -8.63 4.58 -20.71
C ARG A 76 -8.23 5.10 -22.09
N GLN A 77 -7.35 6.09 -22.17
CA GLN A 77 -6.91 6.65 -23.44
C GLN A 77 -5.95 5.74 -24.21
N GLN A 78 -5.37 4.72 -23.57
CA GLN A 78 -4.44 3.74 -24.13
C GLN A 78 -3.26 4.32 -24.95
N LEU A 79 -2.94 5.58 -24.73
CA LEU A 79 -1.87 6.30 -25.44
C LEU A 79 -0.47 5.86 -25.00
N VAL A 80 -0.36 5.44 -23.73
CA VAL A 80 0.91 5.12 -23.08
C VAL A 80 0.75 3.88 -22.21
N ALA A 81 1.80 3.06 -22.11
CA ALA A 81 1.80 1.88 -21.23
C ALA A 81 1.55 2.28 -19.76
N THR A 82 0.87 1.41 -19.00
CA THR A 82 0.53 1.65 -17.59
C THR A 82 1.75 1.98 -16.74
N ASP A 83 2.86 1.25 -16.91
CA ASP A 83 4.10 1.50 -16.15
C ASP A 83 4.68 2.88 -16.42
N THR A 84 4.58 3.36 -17.66
CA THR A 84 5.02 4.73 -18.04
C THR A 84 4.14 5.78 -17.38
N LEU A 85 2.82 5.59 -17.38
CA LEU A 85 1.88 6.50 -16.68
C LEU A 85 2.17 6.53 -15.18
N LEU A 86 2.40 5.38 -14.56
CA LEU A 86 2.76 5.29 -13.15
C LEU A 86 4.05 6.06 -12.85
N GLY A 87 5.09 5.90 -13.66
CA GLY A 87 6.34 6.65 -13.51
C GLY A 87 6.14 8.17 -13.65
N ILE A 88 5.40 8.61 -14.68
CA ILE A 88 5.11 10.04 -14.88
C ILE A 88 4.36 10.61 -13.68
N LEU A 89 3.30 9.95 -13.22
CA LEU A 89 2.48 10.42 -12.10
C LEU A 89 3.27 10.41 -10.78
N ALA A 90 4.10 9.39 -10.54
CA ALA A 90 4.94 9.31 -9.34
C ALA A 90 5.92 10.49 -9.26
N HIS A 91 6.70 10.70 -10.31
CA HIS A 91 7.68 11.78 -10.33
C HIS A 91 7.04 13.17 -10.35
N SER A 92 5.90 13.33 -11.02
CA SER A 92 5.15 14.59 -11.01
C SER A 92 4.61 14.90 -9.61
N ALA A 93 4.00 13.91 -8.95
CA ALA A 93 3.47 14.09 -7.59
C ALA A 93 4.59 14.43 -6.60
N LEU A 94 5.72 13.70 -6.65
CA LEU A 94 6.87 13.99 -5.81
C LEU A 94 7.41 15.41 -6.06
N SER A 95 7.55 15.81 -7.33
CA SER A 95 8.07 17.13 -7.68
C SER A 95 7.14 18.24 -7.20
N ILE A 96 5.82 18.10 -7.40
CA ILE A 96 4.83 19.04 -6.91
C ILE A 96 4.90 19.13 -5.38
N GLY A 97 5.00 17.98 -4.70
CA GLY A 97 5.14 17.93 -3.25
C GLY A 97 6.38 18.69 -2.76
N LEU A 98 7.55 18.43 -3.33
CA LEU A 98 8.81 19.11 -2.96
C LEU A 98 8.76 20.61 -3.23
N VAL A 99 8.23 21.02 -4.38
CA VAL A 99 8.04 22.44 -4.69
C VAL A 99 7.06 23.09 -3.70
N SER A 100 5.98 22.41 -3.34
CA SER A 100 5.02 22.92 -2.35
C SER A 100 5.66 23.13 -0.97
N VAL A 101 6.55 22.20 -0.54
CA VAL A 101 7.30 22.33 0.72
C VAL A 101 8.25 23.53 0.69
N SER A 102 8.84 23.87 -0.47
CA SER A 102 9.76 25.02 -0.58
C SER A 102 9.10 26.37 -0.30
N PHE A 103 7.77 26.47 -0.38
CA PHE A 103 7.02 27.67 -0.01
C PHE A 103 6.70 27.78 1.49
N LEU A 104 7.05 26.75 2.28
CA LEU A 104 6.80 26.73 3.72
C LEU A 104 7.99 27.34 4.48
N GLU A 105 7.97 28.64 4.73
CA GLU A 105 9.09 29.36 5.39
C GLU A 105 9.31 28.94 6.86
N ASN A 106 8.26 28.51 7.57
CA ASN A 106 8.28 28.28 9.02
C ASN A 106 8.06 26.83 9.46
N VAL A 107 7.87 25.90 8.53
CA VAL A 107 7.58 24.50 8.84
C VAL A 107 8.74 23.63 8.36
N ARG A 108 9.53 23.11 9.31
CA ARG A 108 10.49 22.05 9.01
C ARG A 108 9.72 20.74 8.89
N VAL A 109 9.23 20.44 7.68
CA VAL A 109 8.63 19.14 7.41
C VAL A 109 9.76 18.12 7.31
N ASP A 110 9.85 17.24 8.27
CA ASP A 110 10.75 16.10 8.19
C ASP A 110 10.13 15.04 7.27
N LEU A 111 10.39 15.18 5.96
CA LEU A 111 9.93 14.23 4.95
C LEU A 111 10.49 12.82 5.18
N MET A 112 11.65 12.70 5.85
CA MET A 112 12.24 11.41 6.18
C MET A 112 11.38 10.64 7.17
N SER A 113 10.76 11.32 8.15
CA SER A 113 9.85 10.67 9.10
C SER A 113 8.60 10.06 8.41
N TYR A 114 8.14 10.68 7.33
CA TYR A 114 7.01 10.14 6.54
C TYR A 114 7.43 9.04 5.56
N LEU A 115 8.67 9.05 5.07
CA LEU A 115 9.20 7.97 4.23
C LEU A 115 9.40 6.67 5.02
N PHE A 116 10.01 6.79 6.20
CA PHE A 116 10.32 5.62 7.04
C PHE A 116 9.17 5.27 8.00
N GLY A 117 8.28 6.22 8.27
CA GLY A 117 7.22 6.10 9.27
C GLY A 117 7.77 6.13 10.70
N ASP A 118 6.88 6.30 11.65
CA ASP A 118 7.18 6.09 13.07
C ASP A 118 6.23 5.04 13.64
N LEU A 119 6.52 3.79 13.28
CA LEU A 119 5.70 2.66 13.71
C LEU A 119 5.69 2.50 15.24
N LEU A 120 6.69 3.05 15.94
CA LEU A 120 6.79 2.98 17.39
C LEU A 120 5.96 4.07 18.12
N ALA A 121 5.54 5.12 17.42
CA ALA A 121 4.74 6.22 17.97
C ALA A 121 3.24 6.10 17.69
N VAL A 122 2.73 4.91 17.38
CA VAL A 122 1.30 4.68 17.11
C VAL A 122 0.46 4.85 18.37
N SER A 123 -0.49 5.78 18.36
CA SER A 123 -1.43 5.99 19.44
C SER A 123 -2.67 5.09 19.36
N PRO A 124 -3.44 4.90 20.45
CA PRO A 124 -4.71 4.16 20.40
C PRO A 124 -5.75 4.76 19.43
N GLN A 125 -5.72 6.08 19.24
CA GLN A 125 -6.61 6.76 18.29
C GLN A 125 -6.22 6.41 16.85
N ASP A 126 -4.93 6.33 16.58
CA ASP A 126 -4.40 5.95 15.26
C ASP A 126 -4.78 4.51 14.91
N LEU A 127 -4.73 3.59 15.90
CA LEU A 127 -5.22 2.22 15.72
C LEU A 127 -6.69 2.17 15.29
N MET A 128 -7.54 3.02 15.87
CA MET A 128 -8.94 3.08 15.50
C MET A 128 -9.12 3.49 14.02
N PHE A 129 -8.35 4.47 13.54
CA PHE A 129 -8.36 4.86 12.12
C PHE A 129 -7.84 3.76 11.20
N ILE A 130 -6.76 3.08 11.58
CA ILE A 130 -6.20 1.96 10.82
C ILE A 130 -7.24 0.84 10.69
N TYR A 131 -7.83 0.40 11.82
CA TYR A 131 -8.80 -0.68 11.80
C TYR A 131 -10.12 -0.31 11.13
N ALA A 132 -10.57 0.94 11.24
CA ALA A 132 -11.70 1.43 10.46
C ALA A 132 -11.43 1.32 8.95
N GLY A 133 -10.24 1.72 8.49
CA GLY A 133 -9.79 1.55 7.10
C GLY A 133 -9.71 0.08 6.69
N VAL A 134 -9.11 -0.77 7.54
CA VAL A 134 -9.02 -2.23 7.31
C VAL A 134 -10.41 -2.85 7.14
N VAL A 135 -11.35 -2.54 8.02
CA VAL A 135 -12.72 -3.06 7.95
C VAL A 135 -13.43 -2.58 6.70
N ALA A 136 -13.37 -1.27 6.41
CA ALA A 136 -14.01 -0.69 5.22
C ALA A 136 -13.48 -1.31 3.92
N VAL A 137 -12.15 -1.42 3.79
CA VAL A 137 -11.54 -2.00 2.59
C VAL A 137 -11.78 -3.51 2.51
N SER A 138 -11.77 -4.24 3.64
CA SER A 138 -12.08 -5.68 3.68
C SER A 138 -13.52 -5.95 3.25
N ALA A 139 -14.47 -5.14 3.71
CA ALA A 139 -15.87 -5.23 3.30
C ALA A 139 -16.02 -4.95 1.79
N CYS A 140 -15.38 -3.91 1.28
CA CYS A 140 -15.36 -3.58 -0.14
C CYS A 140 -14.74 -4.72 -0.96
N LEU A 141 -13.60 -5.25 -0.51
CA LEU A 141 -12.91 -6.36 -1.16
C LEU A 141 -13.78 -7.63 -1.19
N TYR A 142 -14.50 -7.92 -0.12
CA TYR A 142 -15.43 -9.06 -0.05
C TYR A 142 -16.53 -8.95 -1.09
N VAL A 143 -17.14 -7.76 -1.23
CA VAL A 143 -18.21 -7.50 -2.21
C VAL A 143 -17.68 -7.60 -3.65
N PHE A 144 -16.50 -7.04 -3.90
CA PHE A 144 -15.91 -6.98 -5.23
C PHE A 144 -14.97 -8.16 -5.56
N TRP A 145 -14.85 -9.17 -4.68
CA TRP A 145 -13.89 -10.27 -4.85
C TRP A 145 -14.04 -10.99 -6.20
N ARG A 146 -15.25 -11.43 -6.53
CA ARG A 146 -15.54 -12.13 -7.79
C ARG A 146 -15.33 -11.24 -9.03
N PRO A 147 -15.88 -10.01 -9.11
CA PRO A 147 -15.59 -9.08 -10.20
C PRO A 147 -14.09 -8.78 -10.37
N LEU A 148 -13.35 -8.64 -9.27
CA LEU A 148 -11.90 -8.43 -9.30
C LEU A 148 -11.17 -9.63 -9.88
N LEU A 149 -11.52 -10.85 -9.48
CA LEU A 149 -10.92 -12.07 -10.01
C LEU A 149 -11.21 -12.24 -11.50
N SER A 150 -12.47 -12.17 -11.94
CA SER A 150 -12.83 -12.35 -13.34
C SER A 150 -12.13 -11.32 -14.23
N SER A 151 -12.13 -10.04 -13.85
CA SER A 151 -11.45 -8.98 -14.61
C SER A 151 -9.92 -9.04 -14.55
N THR A 152 -9.34 -9.77 -13.59
CA THR A 152 -7.90 -9.98 -13.50
C THR A 152 -7.44 -11.14 -14.38
N VAL A 153 -8.29 -12.15 -14.56
CA VAL A 153 -8.03 -13.29 -15.47
C VAL A 153 -8.17 -12.85 -16.92
N SER A 154 -9.28 -12.21 -17.29
CA SER A 154 -9.50 -11.65 -18.62
C SER A 154 -10.52 -10.50 -18.55
N GLU A 155 -10.09 -9.29 -18.88
CA GLU A 155 -10.98 -8.12 -18.93
C GLU A 155 -12.07 -8.29 -20.02
N GLU A 156 -11.72 -8.90 -21.16
CA GLU A 156 -12.65 -9.12 -22.27
C GLU A 156 -13.78 -10.09 -21.90
N LEU A 157 -13.42 -11.23 -21.28
CA LEU A 157 -14.43 -12.20 -20.83
C LEU A 157 -15.31 -11.64 -19.73
N ALA A 158 -14.73 -10.96 -18.77
CA ALA A 158 -15.48 -10.31 -17.67
C ALA A 158 -16.46 -9.27 -18.22
N ALA A 159 -16.09 -8.50 -19.27
CA ALA A 159 -16.98 -7.55 -19.92
C ALA A 159 -18.14 -8.24 -20.62
N VAL A 160 -17.91 -9.38 -21.29
CA VAL A 160 -18.98 -10.19 -21.91
C VAL A 160 -19.93 -10.77 -20.87
N GLU A 161 -19.43 -11.11 -19.67
CA GLU A 161 -20.25 -11.56 -18.54
C GLU A 161 -21.03 -10.41 -17.86
N GLY A 162 -20.91 -9.17 -18.35
CA GLY A 162 -21.61 -8.00 -17.82
C GLY A 162 -20.90 -7.29 -16.67
N VAL A 163 -19.65 -7.64 -16.38
CA VAL A 163 -18.85 -6.95 -15.37
C VAL A 163 -18.33 -5.61 -15.92
N ASN A 164 -18.61 -4.53 -15.22
CA ASN A 164 -18.02 -3.22 -15.56
C ASN A 164 -16.56 -3.20 -15.13
N THR A 165 -15.65 -3.56 -16.06
CA THR A 165 -14.21 -3.68 -15.80
C THR A 165 -13.55 -2.36 -15.39
N ASP A 166 -14.04 -1.22 -15.92
CA ASP A 166 -13.57 0.11 -15.55
C ASP A 166 -13.90 0.44 -14.10
N LEU A 167 -15.13 0.14 -13.66
CA LEU A 167 -15.56 0.32 -12.27
C LEU A 167 -14.72 -0.56 -11.34
N VAL A 168 -14.50 -1.81 -11.70
CA VAL A 168 -13.72 -2.77 -10.91
C VAL A 168 -12.26 -2.32 -10.78
N ARG A 169 -11.69 -1.81 -11.87
CA ARG A 169 -10.34 -1.21 -11.87
C ARG A 169 -10.27 0.01 -10.95
N LEU A 170 -11.24 0.92 -11.07
CA LEU A 170 -11.33 2.10 -10.22
C LEU A 170 -11.45 1.72 -8.74
N VAL A 171 -12.33 0.78 -8.40
CA VAL A 171 -12.53 0.30 -7.02
C VAL A 171 -11.25 -0.27 -6.45
N LEU A 172 -10.51 -1.11 -7.20
CA LEU A 172 -9.23 -1.63 -6.75
C LEU A 172 -8.22 -0.50 -6.45
N MET A 173 -8.10 0.46 -7.35
CA MET A 173 -7.17 1.57 -7.19
C MET A 173 -7.55 2.46 -6.00
N LEU A 174 -8.84 2.70 -5.80
CA LEU A 174 -9.32 3.46 -4.64
C LEU A 174 -9.06 2.70 -3.33
N MET A 175 -9.29 1.39 -3.28
CA MET A 175 -8.98 0.57 -2.09
C MET A 175 -7.50 0.63 -1.72
N VAL A 176 -6.60 0.48 -2.70
CA VAL A 176 -5.15 0.61 -2.46
C VAL A 176 -4.81 2.03 -2.01
N GLY A 177 -5.42 3.06 -2.62
CA GLY A 177 -5.25 4.46 -2.22
C GLY A 177 -5.65 4.72 -0.77
N VAL A 178 -6.78 4.16 -0.33
CA VAL A 178 -7.24 4.27 1.07
C VAL A 178 -6.24 3.61 2.03
N VAL A 179 -5.79 2.38 1.71
CA VAL A 179 -4.84 1.65 2.57
C VAL A 179 -3.51 2.41 2.69
N ILE A 180 -3.00 2.94 1.58
CA ILE A 180 -1.77 3.74 1.61
C ILE A 180 -1.98 5.04 2.39
N ALA A 181 -3.06 5.77 2.14
CA ALA A 181 -3.35 7.02 2.84
C ALA A 181 -3.48 6.83 4.36
N VAL A 182 -4.14 5.74 4.79
CA VAL A 182 -4.31 5.40 6.22
C VAL A 182 -3.00 4.92 6.83
N GLY A 183 -2.24 4.08 6.13
CA GLY A 183 -1.04 3.45 6.69
C GLY A 183 0.21 4.32 6.64
N MET A 184 0.31 5.25 5.68
CA MET A 184 1.54 5.98 5.41
C MET A 184 2.07 6.79 6.60
N LYS A 185 1.18 7.44 7.34
CA LYS A 185 1.59 8.24 8.50
C LYS A 185 2.30 7.43 9.58
N PHE A 186 1.88 6.17 9.77
CA PHE A 186 2.35 5.34 10.88
C PHE A 186 3.46 4.38 10.44
N VAL A 187 3.24 3.77 9.31
CA VAL A 187 4.11 2.70 8.80
C VAL A 187 5.15 3.25 7.82
N GLY A 188 4.88 4.41 7.25
CA GLY A 188 5.74 5.05 6.25
C GLY A 188 5.54 4.51 4.84
N ALA A 189 5.95 5.32 3.85
CA ALA A 189 5.82 4.99 2.44
C ALA A 189 6.55 3.70 2.08
N LEU A 190 7.78 3.54 2.57
CA LEU A 190 8.65 2.39 2.26
C LEU A 190 8.03 1.06 2.71
N ILE A 191 7.47 1.01 3.92
CA ILE A 191 6.86 -0.23 4.42
C ILE A 191 5.54 -0.51 3.70
N MET A 192 4.74 0.52 3.45
CA MET A 192 3.44 0.36 2.78
C MET A 192 3.60 -0.27 1.41
N THR A 193 4.52 0.25 0.59
CA THR A 193 4.77 -0.30 -0.75
C THR A 193 5.37 -1.70 -0.69
N SER A 194 6.27 -1.96 0.25
CA SER A 194 6.90 -3.27 0.42
C SER A 194 5.92 -4.32 0.93
N LEU A 195 5.05 -4.01 1.91
CA LEU A 195 4.02 -4.94 2.40
C LEU A 195 2.96 -5.25 1.35
N LEU A 196 2.71 -4.34 0.42
CA LEU A 196 1.79 -4.58 -0.69
C LEU A 196 2.38 -5.56 -1.72
N ILE A 197 3.68 -5.50 -1.99
CA ILE A 197 4.32 -6.22 -3.11
C ILE A 197 5.01 -7.50 -2.64
N ILE A 198 5.92 -7.41 -1.65
CA ILE A 198 6.82 -8.52 -1.31
C ILE A 198 6.09 -9.74 -0.76
N PRO A 199 5.15 -9.61 0.21
CA PRO A 199 4.40 -10.76 0.72
C PRO A 199 3.54 -11.43 -0.35
N ALA A 200 2.91 -10.63 -1.23
CA ALA A 200 2.10 -11.15 -2.32
C ALA A 200 2.95 -11.90 -3.36
N ALA A 201 4.11 -11.36 -3.74
CA ALA A 201 5.06 -12.01 -4.64
C ALA A 201 5.61 -13.34 -4.02
N THR A 202 5.85 -13.35 -2.72
CA THR A 202 6.26 -14.54 -1.97
C THR A 202 5.16 -15.61 -1.97
N ALA A 203 3.93 -15.19 -1.65
CA ALA A 203 2.76 -16.06 -1.58
C ALA A 203 2.44 -16.70 -2.94
N ARG A 204 2.63 -15.97 -4.04
CA ARG A 204 2.38 -16.46 -5.40
C ARG A 204 3.08 -17.78 -5.71
N LYS A 205 4.28 -17.98 -5.15
CA LYS A 205 5.10 -19.17 -5.43
C LYS A 205 4.60 -20.42 -4.72
N VAL A 206 3.94 -20.25 -3.59
CA VAL A 206 3.51 -21.35 -2.72
C VAL A 206 1.99 -21.59 -2.73
N SER A 207 1.22 -20.72 -3.40
CA SER A 207 -0.23 -20.82 -3.51
C SER A 207 -0.67 -21.51 -4.79
N SER A 208 -1.79 -22.22 -4.69
CA SER A 208 -2.42 -22.94 -5.82
C SER A 208 -3.75 -22.29 -6.23
N SER A 209 -4.29 -21.37 -5.43
CA SER A 209 -5.52 -20.61 -5.74
C SER A 209 -5.37 -19.14 -5.37
N PRO A 210 -6.19 -18.25 -5.95
CA PRO A 210 -6.23 -16.84 -5.61
C PRO A 210 -6.46 -16.56 -4.13
N GLU A 211 -7.39 -17.30 -3.51
CA GLU A 211 -7.72 -17.17 -2.10
C GLU A 211 -6.56 -17.58 -1.20
N GLN A 212 -5.87 -18.66 -1.56
CA GLN A 212 -4.66 -19.08 -0.86
C GLN A 212 -3.55 -18.03 -0.96
N MET A 213 -3.38 -17.43 -2.15
CA MET A 213 -2.39 -16.37 -2.33
C MET A 213 -2.69 -15.15 -1.46
N ALA A 214 -3.94 -14.70 -1.42
CA ALA A 214 -4.38 -13.61 -0.57
C ALA A 214 -4.14 -13.91 0.91
N LEU A 215 -4.51 -15.11 1.38
CA LEU A 215 -4.30 -15.54 2.76
C LEU A 215 -2.81 -15.64 3.12
N PHE A 216 -2.02 -16.31 2.28
CA PHE A 216 -0.59 -16.47 2.54
C PHE A 216 0.14 -15.13 2.49
N ALA A 217 -0.25 -14.22 1.59
CA ALA A 217 0.31 -12.87 1.55
C ALA A 217 0.06 -12.11 2.88
N SER A 218 -1.15 -12.21 3.44
CA SER A 218 -1.46 -11.61 4.75
C SER A 218 -0.64 -12.23 5.88
N ILE A 219 -0.48 -13.55 5.89
CA ILE A 219 0.31 -14.26 6.90
C ILE A 219 1.79 -13.87 6.77
N ILE A 220 2.37 -13.92 5.57
CA ILE A 220 3.76 -13.58 5.32
C ILE A 220 4.04 -12.11 5.68
N GLY A 221 3.13 -11.20 5.33
CA GLY A 221 3.22 -9.80 5.72
C GLY A 221 3.20 -9.61 7.24
N SER A 222 2.30 -10.30 7.94
CA SER A 222 2.22 -10.26 9.41
C SER A 222 3.49 -10.82 10.07
N VAL A 223 4.04 -11.93 9.56
CA VAL A 223 5.30 -12.49 10.03
C VAL A 223 6.46 -11.52 9.78
N ALA A 224 6.51 -10.88 8.61
CA ALA A 224 7.54 -9.88 8.29
C ALA A 224 7.50 -8.69 9.26
N VAL A 225 6.30 -8.22 9.63
CA VAL A 225 6.13 -7.16 10.64
C VAL A 225 6.67 -7.60 12.00
N LEU A 226 6.30 -8.79 12.47
CA LEU A 226 6.78 -9.32 13.75
C LEU A 226 8.30 -9.49 13.79
N MET A 227 8.86 -10.08 12.74
CA MET A 227 10.32 -10.25 12.61
C MET A 227 11.03 -8.90 12.54
N GLY A 228 10.51 -7.95 11.74
CA GLY A 228 11.10 -6.63 11.58
C GLY A 228 11.09 -5.81 12.86
N LEU A 229 9.99 -5.80 13.61
CA LEU A 229 9.91 -5.15 14.92
C LEU A 229 10.82 -5.80 15.94
N SER A 230 10.93 -7.14 15.93
CA SER A 230 11.88 -7.85 16.79
C SER A 230 13.32 -7.49 16.47
N LEU A 231 13.66 -7.40 15.18
CA LEU A 231 14.99 -7.00 14.71
C LEU A 231 15.30 -5.56 15.13
N SER A 232 14.35 -4.64 14.91
CA SER A 232 14.46 -3.24 15.32
C SER A 232 14.72 -3.09 16.80
N TRP A 233 14.02 -3.85 17.63
CA TRP A 233 14.17 -3.83 19.08
C TRP A 233 15.53 -4.36 19.57
N HIS A 234 16.05 -5.43 18.95
CA HIS A 234 17.31 -6.04 19.41
C HIS A 234 18.57 -5.32 18.92
N PHE A 235 18.49 -4.67 17.77
CA PHE A 235 19.64 -4.07 17.13
C PHE A 235 19.55 -2.54 17.02
N ASP A 236 18.55 -1.90 17.67
CA ASP A 236 18.32 -0.45 17.61
C ASP A 236 18.27 0.08 16.17
N THR A 237 17.68 -0.70 15.25
CA THR A 237 17.56 -0.34 13.84
C THR A 237 16.22 0.33 13.55
N PRO A 238 16.11 1.18 12.50
CA PRO A 238 14.83 1.79 12.12
C PRO A 238 13.80 0.70 11.82
N ALA A 239 12.60 0.81 12.43
CA ALA A 239 11.54 -0.21 12.33
C ALA A 239 11.10 -0.44 10.87
N GLY A 240 10.97 0.63 10.08
CA GLY A 240 10.60 0.55 8.68
C GLY A 240 11.50 -0.34 7.83
N PRO A 241 12.75 0.01 7.66
CA PRO A 241 13.72 -0.81 6.92
C PRO A 241 13.84 -2.24 7.46
N SER A 242 13.72 -2.44 8.77
CA SER A 242 13.80 -3.78 9.39
C SER A 242 12.66 -4.69 8.95
N VAL A 243 11.43 -4.16 8.81
CA VAL A 243 10.28 -4.90 8.27
C VAL A 243 10.51 -5.25 6.80
N VAL A 244 11.03 -4.32 6.00
CA VAL A 244 11.33 -4.56 4.59
C VAL A 244 12.40 -5.66 4.41
N ILE A 245 13.47 -5.60 5.21
CA ILE A 245 14.53 -6.62 5.20
C ILE A 245 13.95 -7.99 5.58
N SER A 246 13.08 -8.03 6.59
CA SER A 246 12.41 -9.28 7.02
C SER A 246 11.52 -9.84 5.90
N ALA A 247 10.71 -9.00 5.24
CA ALA A 247 9.89 -9.41 4.11
C ALA A 247 10.73 -9.93 2.95
N THR A 248 11.82 -9.20 2.62
CA THR A 248 12.76 -9.59 1.55
C THR A 248 13.45 -10.91 1.86
N SER A 249 13.84 -11.14 3.11
CA SER A 249 14.44 -12.41 3.55
C SER A 249 13.48 -13.57 3.36
N LEU A 250 12.20 -13.40 3.72
CA LEU A 250 11.16 -14.41 3.49
C LEU A 250 10.95 -14.66 1.99
N PHE A 251 10.99 -13.62 1.17
CA PHE A 251 10.93 -13.75 -0.28
C PHE A 251 12.12 -14.55 -0.82
N MET A 252 13.36 -14.23 -0.42
CA MET A 252 14.56 -14.95 -0.84
C MET A 252 14.52 -16.43 -0.42
N LEU A 253 14.09 -16.71 0.81
CA LEU A 253 13.90 -18.09 1.28
C LEU A 253 12.87 -18.84 0.44
N SER A 254 11.79 -18.18 0.03
CA SER A 254 10.78 -18.79 -0.85
C SER A 254 11.36 -19.19 -2.21
N GLN A 255 12.42 -18.50 -2.70
CA GLN A 255 13.05 -18.86 -3.97
C GLN A 255 13.76 -20.22 -3.94
N LEU A 256 14.13 -20.71 -2.77
CA LEU A 256 14.74 -22.05 -2.59
C LEU A 256 13.70 -23.18 -2.67
N ILE A 257 12.41 -22.86 -2.55
CA ILE A 257 11.32 -23.84 -2.61
C ILE A 257 10.95 -24.03 -4.11
N LYS A 258 10.78 -25.28 -4.55
CA LYS A 258 10.27 -25.55 -5.91
C LYS A 258 8.85 -24.99 -6.04
N SER A 259 8.60 -24.24 -7.13
CA SER A 259 7.26 -23.71 -7.42
C SER A 259 6.24 -24.84 -7.52
N LYS A 260 5.05 -24.61 -6.96
CA LYS A 260 3.89 -25.49 -7.15
C LYS A 260 3.02 -25.07 -8.34
N ALA A 261 3.42 -23.97 -9.02
CA ALA A 261 2.72 -23.46 -10.22
C ALA A 261 3.21 -24.13 -11.49
#